data_d77ab46e710674f1f4819f0271bbb830
#
_entry.id   d77ab46e710674f1f4819f0271bbb830
#
_cell.length_a   1.000
_cell.length_b   1.000
_cell.length_c   1.000
_cell.angle_alpha   90.00
_cell.angle_beta   90.00
_cell.angle_gamma   90.00
#
_symmetry.space_group_name_H-M   'P 1'
#
loop_
_entity.id
_entity.type
_entity.pdbx_description
1 polymer ?
#
loop_
_entity_poly.entity_id
_entity_poly.type
_entity_poly.pdbx_seq_one_letter_code
_entity_poly.pdbx_strand_id
1 'polypeptide(L)'
;MSLESDPARSQSSGASAVVWYATIVAIGLNLRPLLTSISPLMTTIRDATGLSFYGASLLTSLPVVAMGLGAFGTGLLARKLGETRGVALGLIAIAAACGARAFASTGGALMLTATAAGAGVAAIQALLPAVMKQRFAHRVPLAMGLFSASIMGGGGLGASLSPLAARLGGSWHLALAIWAVPALAALVLWGWLNRGARAAAGATPAQAQAQQHPAAVPVWKKRRAWTLGLHFGLVNGGYTSLVAWLPAYYQQHGASVAASGSLLAAMTVFQAACALLLPLAAARFTDRRPWLIAGLCLQWIGVVGLAAWPEAAPLLWVAAAGAGLGGTFSVTLVTALDHSGDHRIAAKLVAFVQGLGFVIAALAPVVAGRVRDLTGGFTAAWVMLAVSITAMIVLTLAFSPRSYGRWLGLHGGPLLER
;
A
#
# COMPACT_ATOMS: atom_id res chain seq x y z
N MET A 1 -37.22 -16.87 36.93
CA MET A 1 -37.52 -16.62 35.51
C MET A 1 -36.18 -16.50 34.78
N SER A 2 -35.63 -17.69 34.44
CA SER A 2 -34.30 -17.87 33.82
C SER A 2 -34.42 -17.59 32.33
N LEU A 3 -33.68 -16.61 31.84
CA LEU A 3 -33.51 -16.34 30.40
C LEU A 3 -32.52 -17.35 29.84
N GLU A 4 -33.06 -18.44 29.28
CA GLU A 4 -32.32 -19.36 28.43
C GLU A 4 -31.78 -18.57 27.23
N SER A 5 -30.45 -18.42 27.16
CA SER A 5 -29.76 -17.88 26.00
C SER A 5 -29.81 -18.89 24.86
N ASP A 6 -30.62 -18.60 23.84
CA ASP A 6 -30.79 -19.39 22.62
C ASP A 6 -29.44 -19.65 21.91
N PRO A 7 -28.92 -20.89 21.88
CA PRO A 7 -27.63 -21.18 21.26
C PRO A 7 -27.64 -21.02 19.73
N ALA A 8 -28.81 -20.95 19.09
CA ALA A 8 -28.91 -20.72 17.64
C ALA A 8 -28.56 -19.29 17.22
N ARG A 9 -28.72 -18.28 18.09
CA ARG A 9 -28.32 -16.89 17.81
C ARG A 9 -26.80 -16.67 17.83
N SER A 10 -26.03 -17.47 18.58
CA SER A 10 -24.59 -17.35 18.65
C SER A 10 -23.89 -17.94 17.42
N GLN A 11 -24.44 -18.98 16.81
CA GLN A 11 -23.86 -19.64 15.63
C GLN A 11 -24.05 -18.83 14.33
N SER A 12 -25.19 -18.15 14.17
CA SER A 12 -25.44 -17.29 13.00
C SER A 12 -24.55 -16.06 12.97
N SER A 13 -24.13 -15.52 14.13
CA SER A 13 -23.22 -14.39 14.21
C SER A 13 -21.77 -14.77 13.87
N GLY A 14 -21.33 -15.99 14.18
CA GLY A 14 -19.98 -16.49 13.92
C GLY A 14 -19.73 -16.75 12.42
N ALA A 15 -20.66 -17.42 11.75
CA ALA A 15 -20.56 -17.66 10.31
C ALA A 15 -20.57 -16.35 9.50
N SER A 16 -21.39 -15.38 9.89
CA SER A 16 -21.40 -14.04 9.26
C SER A 16 -20.08 -13.31 9.45
N ALA A 17 -19.42 -13.40 10.62
CA ALA A 17 -18.14 -12.76 10.87
C ALA A 17 -17.01 -13.37 10.01
N VAL A 18 -16.95 -14.69 9.86
CA VAL A 18 -15.96 -15.37 9.01
C VAL A 18 -16.08 -14.93 7.57
N VAL A 19 -17.30 -14.85 7.03
CA VAL A 19 -17.52 -14.40 5.64
C VAL A 19 -17.10 -12.95 5.45
N TRP A 20 -17.32 -12.08 6.46
CA TRP A 20 -16.83 -10.70 6.42
C TRP A 20 -15.30 -10.62 6.39
N TYR A 21 -14.60 -11.39 7.23
CA TYR A 21 -13.14 -11.44 7.22
C TYR A 21 -12.62 -12.01 5.91
N ALA A 22 -13.20 -13.07 5.37
CA ALA A 22 -12.86 -13.62 4.06
C ALA A 22 -13.04 -12.59 2.94
N THR A 23 -14.11 -11.79 2.98
CA THR A 23 -14.35 -10.73 2.00
C THR A 23 -13.32 -9.60 2.12
N ILE A 24 -12.95 -9.19 3.34
CA ILE A 24 -11.88 -8.19 3.56
C ILE A 24 -10.55 -8.69 2.99
N VAL A 25 -10.21 -9.95 3.25
CA VAL A 25 -9.01 -10.59 2.71
C VAL A 25 -9.08 -10.63 1.17
N ALA A 26 -10.20 -11.07 0.61
CA ALA A 26 -10.39 -11.09 -0.84
C ALA A 26 -10.23 -9.70 -1.47
N ILE A 27 -10.80 -8.65 -0.87
CA ILE A 27 -10.62 -7.27 -1.32
C ILE A 27 -9.14 -6.88 -1.23
N GLY A 28 -8.48 -7.10 -0.09
CA GLY A 28 -7.09 -6.74 0.14
C GLY A 28 -6.14 -7.38 -0.87
N LEU A 29 -6.34 -8.66 -1.19
CA LEU A 29 -5.55 -9.42 -2.18
C LEU A 29 -5.60 -8.79 -3.59
N ASN A 30 -6.61 -7.98 -3.90
CA ASN A 30 -6.75 -7.33 -5.21
C ASN A 30 -6.04 -5.98 -5.32
N LEU A 31 -5.54 -5.41 -4.22
CA LEU A 31 -5.04 -4.02 -4.23
C LEU A 31 -3.60 -3.86 -4.72
N ARG A 32 -2.80 -4.93 -4.78
CA ARG A 32 -1.39 -4.86 -5.18
C ARG A 32 -1.04 -5.57 -6.49
N PRO A 33 -1.77 -6.61 -6.95
CA PRO A 33 -1.42 -7.30 -8.19
C PRO A 33 -1.37 -6.37 -9.41
N LEU A 34 -2.18 -5.31 -9.43
CA LEU A 34 -2.15 -4.31 -10.52
C LEU A 34 -0.76 -3.68 -10.76
N LEU A 35 0.09 -3.62 -9.72
CA LEU A 35 1.46 -3.12 -9.79
C LEU A 35 2.45 -4.27 -9.98
N THR A 36 2.37 -5.29 -9.12
CA THR A 36 3.37 -6.35 -9.02
C THR A 36 3.29 -7.38 -10.13
N SER A 37 2.14 -7.51 -10.81
CA SER A 37 1.99 -8.38 -12.00
C SER A 37 2.74 -7.84 -13.23
N ILE A 38 2.85 -6.52 -13.36
CA ILE A 38 3.54 -5.87 -14.49
C ILE A 38 5.06 -6.08 -14.39
N SER A 39 5.61 -5.99 -13.18
CA SER A 39 7.05 -5.89 -12.96
C SER A 39 7.86 -7.07 -13.53
N PRO A 40 7.52 -8.36 -13.31
CA PRO A 40 8.25 -9.47 -13.90
C PRO A 40 8.10 -9.54 -15.42
N LEU A 41 7.02 -9.00 -15.97
CA LEU A 41 6.72 -8.96 -17.40
C LEU A 41 7.18 -7.68 -18.08
N MET A 42 7.84 -6.77 -17.34
CA MET A 42 8.18 -5.43 -17.80
C MET A 42 9.04 -5.42 -19.06
N THR A 43 10.02 -6.30 -19.16
CA THR A 43 10.86 -6.45 -20.37
C THR A 43 10.02 -6.85 -21.58
N THR A 44 9.21 -7.91 -21.44
CA THR A 44 8.31 -8.38 -22.50
C THR A 44 7.31 -7.29 -22.93
N ILE A 45 6.74 -6.54 -21.97
CA ILE A 45 5.80 -5.44 -22.26
C ILE A 45 6.52 -4.32 -23.01
N ARG A 46 7.74 -3.95 -22.58
CA ARG A 46 8.53 -2.91 -23.25
C ARG A 46 8.88 -3.29 -24.68
N ASP A 47 9.34 -4.51 -24.90
CA ASP A 47 9.70 -5.01 -26.22
C ASP A 47 8.50 -5.03 -27.18
N ALA A 48 7.30 -5.37 -26.66
CA ALA A 48 6.07 -5.39 -27.42
C ALA A 48 5.48 -3.98 -27.69
N THR A 49 5.72 -3.00 -26.80
CA THR A 49 5.08 -1.67 -26.88
C THR A 49 6.04 -0.54 -27.26
N GLY A 50 7.34 -0.82 -27.37
CA GLY A 50 8.37 0.18 -27.66
C GLY A 50 8.63 1.19 -26.53
N LEU A 51 8.16 0.93 -25.31
CA LEU A 51 8.34 1.85 -24.19
C LEU A 51 9.81 1.89 -23.73
N SER A 52 10.34 3.12 -23.52
CA SER A 52 11.58 3.33 -22.78
C SER A 52 11.43 2.91 -21.31
N PHE A 53 12.53 2.80 -20.54
CA PHE A 53 12.44 2.57 -19.09
C PHE A 53 11.70 3.71 -18.37
N TYR A 54 11.90 4.94 -18.83
CA TYR A 54 11.12 6.10 -18.36
C TYR A 54 9.63 5.92 -18.61
N GLY A 55 9.22 5.56 -19.84
CA GLY A 55 7.82 5.32 -20.17
C GLY A 55 7.20 4.16 -19.39
N ALA A 56 7.94 3.07 -19.24
CA ALA A 56 7.50 1.88 -18.49
C ALA A 56 7.34 2.16 -16.99
N SER A 57 8.15 3.07 -16.41
CA SER A 57 8.00 3.47 -15.00
C SER A 57 6.65 4.10 -14.69
N LEU A 58 6.01 4.73 -15.68
CA LEU A 58 4.69 5.34 -15.51
C LEU A 58 3.60 4.29 -15.23
N LEU A 59 3.78 3.04 -15.68
CA LEU A 59 2.85 1.95 -15.40
C LEU A 59 2.76 1.62 -13.90
N THR A 60 3.83 1.86 -13.15
CA THR A 60 3.87 1.68 -11.69
C THR A 60 3.67 2.98 -10.93
N SER A 61 4.07 4.12 -11.49
CA SER A 61 3.98 5.43 -10.84
C SER A 61 2.58 6.04 -10.88
N LEU A 62 1.89 5.98 -12.02
CA LEU A 62 0.56 6.57 -12.16
C LEU A 62 -0.49 6.01 -11.18
N PRO A 63 -0.56 4.70 -10.94
CA PRO A 63 -1.42 4.17 -9.88
C PRO A 63 -1.11 4.72 -8.50
N VAL A 64 0.18 4.91 -8.18
CA VAL A 64 0.62 5.43 -6.88
C VAL A 64 0.27 6.92 -6.75
N VAL A 65 0.40 7.70 -7.82
CA VAL A 65 -0.12 9.09 -7.88
C VAL A 65 -1.63 9.11 -7.63
N ALA A 66 -2.38 8.23 -8.30
CA ALA A 66 -3.83 8.14 -8.10
C ALA A 66 -4.18 7.78 -6.64
N MET A 67 -3.41 6.88 -5.99
CA MET A 67 -3.56 6.57 -4.58
C MET A 67 -3.28 7.79 -3.68
N GLY A 68 -2.24 8.56 -3.98
CA GLY A 68 -1.90 9.78 -3.24
C GLY A 68 -2.98 10.85 -3.35
N LEU A 69 -3.43 11.14 -4.55
CA LEU A 69 -4.50 12.10 -4.81
C LEU A 69 -5.84 11.63 -4.19
N GLY A 70 -6.13 10.35 -4.28
CA GLY A 70 -7.32 9.74 -3.69
C GLY A 70 -7.35 9.86 -2.16
N ALA A 71 -6.20 9.80 -1.49
CA ALA A 71 -6.11 9.99 -0.05
C ALA A 71 -6.60 11.38 0.39
N PHE A 72 -6.36 12.43 -0.41
CA PHE A 72 -6.89 13.78 -0.15
C PHE A 72 -8.39 13.88 -0.46
N GLY A 73 -8.91 13.12 -1.42
CA GLY A 73 -10.31 13.11 -1.82
C GLY A 73 -11.24 12.23 -0.98
N THR A 74 -10.71 11.49 0.00
CA THR A 74 -11.45 10.49 0.80
C THR A 74 -12.76 11.02 1.38
N GLY A 75 -12.71 12.19 2.02
CA GLY A 75 -13.89 12.78 2.66
C GLY A 75 -14.99 13.16 1.66
N LEU A 76 -14.62 13.63 0.48
CA LEU A 76 -15.56 13.96 -0.59
C LEU A 76 -16.19 12.70 -1.18
N LEU A 77 -15.39 11.67 -1.40
CA LEU A 77 -15.83 10.38 -1.92
C LEU A 77 -16.82 9.70 -0.98
N ALA A 78 -16.50 9.67 0.34
CA ALA A 78 -17.38 9.14 1.38
C ALA A 78 -18.73 9.88 1.43
N ARG A 79 -18.70 11.22 1.31
CA ARG A 79 -19.94 12.04 1.34
C ARG A 79 -20.82 11.83 0.11
N LYS A 80 -20.23 11.71 -1.10
CA LYS A 80 -20.99 11.61 -2.35
C LYS A 80 -21.52 10.20 -2.61
N LEU A 81 -20.73 9.17 -2.34
CA LEU A 81 -21.03 7.79 -2.73
C LEU A 81 -21.46 6.92 -1.55
N GLY A 82 -21.07 7.30 -0.33
CA GLY A 82 -21.11 6.43 0.82
C GLY A 82 -20.01 5.36 0.77
N GLU A 83 -19.67 4.80 1.92
CA GLU A 83 -18.53 3.89 2.04
C GLU A 83 -18.74 2.58 1.27
N THR A 84 -19.91 1.96 1.41
CA THR A 84 -20.21 0.66 0.76
C THR A 84 -20.23 0.73 -0.76
N ARG A 85 -20.84 1.77 -1.32
CA ARG A 85 -20.88 1.98 -2.79
C ARG A 85 -19.50 2.36 -3.32
N GLY A 86 -18.75 3.19 -2.58
CA GLY A 86 -17.40 3.59 -2.95
C GLY A 86 -16.44 2.40 -3.05
N VAL A 87 -16.50 1.44 -2.11
CA VAL A 87 -15.73 0.19 -2.18
C VAL A 87 -16.14 -0.64 -3.41
N ALA A 88 -17.44 -0.79 -3.68
CA ALA A 88 -17.93 -1.51 -4.87
C ALA A 88 -17.42 -0.87 -6.18
N LEU A 89 -17.49 0.46 -6.31
CA LEU A 89 -16.98 1.18 -7.47
C LEU A 89 -15.46 1.03 -7.62
N GLY A 90 -14.73 1.01 -6.49
CA GLY A 90 -13.30 0.73 -6.50
C GLY A 90 -12.98 -0.67 -7.06
N LEU A 91 -13.73 -1.70 -6.65
CA LEU A 91 -13.58 -3.06 -7.18
C LEU A 91 -13.95 -3.15 -8.66
N ILE A 92 -15.02 -2.47 -9.09
CA ILE A 92 -15.43 -2.38 -10.51
C ILE A 92 -14.30 -1.73 -11.33
N ALA A 93 -13.73 -0.62 -10.84
CA ALA A 93 -12.63 0.07 -11.51
C ALA A 93 -11.39 -0.83 -11.67
N ILE A 94 -11.02 -1.58 -10.62
CA ILE A 94 -9.92 -2.55 -10.68
C ILE A 94 -10.24 -3.67 -11.66
N ALA A 95 -11.41 -4.29 -11.59
CA ALA A 95 -11.80 -5.39 -12.47
C ALA A 95 -11.85 -4.96 -13.94
N ALA A 96 -12.49 -3.81 -14.23
CA ALA A 96 -12.57 -3.27 -15.57
C ALA A 96 -11.19 -2.88 -16.14
N ALA A 97 -10.36 -2.24 -15.33
CA ALA A 97 -9.00 -1.86 -15.73
C ALA A 97 -8.12 -3.09 -15.98
N CYS A 98 -8.16 -4.10 -15.11
CA CYS A 98 -7.43 -5.36 -15.33
C CYS A 98 -7.95 -6.09 -16.57
N GLY A 99 -9.27 -6.21 -16.74
CA GLY A 99 -9.87 -6.85 -17.92
C GLY A 99 -9.53 -6.13 -19.22
N ALA A 100 -9.53 -4.79 -19.23
CA ALA A 100 -9.17 -3.98 -20.39
C ALA A 100 -7.71 -4.19 -20.85
N ARG A 101 -6.83 -4.65 -19.98
CA ARG A 101 -5.43 -5.02 -20.34
C ARG A 101 -5.35 -6.18 -21.33
N ALA A 102 -6.40 -7.00 -21.45
CA ALA A 102 -6.46 -8.03 -22.49
C ALA A 102 -6.36 -7.43 -23.90
N PHE A 103 -6.77 -6.19 -24.08
CA PHE A 103 -6.84 -5.49 -25.38
C PHE A 103 -5.84 -4.31 -25.47
N ALA A 104 -5.06 -4.07 -24.43
CA ALA A 104 -4.17 -2.91 -24.34
C ALA A 104 -2.84 -3.17 -25.06
N SER A 105 -2.79 -2.91 -26.36
CA SER A 105 -1.60 -3.10 -27.20
C SER A 105 -0.62 -1.92 -27.21
N THR A 106 -0.99 -0.77 -26.64
CA THR A 106 -0.15 0.42 -26.60
C THR A 106 0.23 0.83 -25.18
N GLY A 107 1.38 1.48 -25.02
CA GLY A 107 1.82 2.01 -23.73
C GLY A 107 0.81 2.98 -23.11
N GLY A 108 0.17 3.82 -23.92
CA GLY A 108 -0.88 4.75 -23.45
C GLY A 108 -2.12 4.04 -22.89
N ALA A 109 -2.58 2.98 -23.54
CA ALA A 109 -3.71 2.18 -23.06
C ALA A 109 -3.35 1.48 -21.73
N LEU A 110 -2.12 0.95 -21.60
CA LEU A 110 -1.65 0.38 -20.34
C LEU A 110 -1.57 1.42 -19.21
N MET A 111 -1.09 2.63 -19.49
CA MET A 111 -1.04 3.73 -18.52
C MET A 111 -2.43 4.15 -18.06
N LEU A 112 -3.40 4.23 -18.97
CA LEU A 112 -4.79 4.55 -18.65
C LEU A 112 -5.40 3.50 -17.74
N THR A 113 -5.24 2.21 -18.08
CA THR A 113 -5.74 1.11 -17.22
C THR A 113 -5.04 1.08 -15.87
N ALA A 114 -3.73 1.36 -15.82
CA ALA A 114 -2.98 1.42 -14.57
C ALA A 114 -3.49 2.55 -13.66
N THR A 115 -3.73 3.73 -14.22
CA THR A 115 -4.28 4.90 -13.49
C THR A 115 -5.70 4.62 -12.98
N ALA A 116 -6.57 4.04 -13.81
CA ALA A 116 -7.93 3.69 -13.42
C ALA A 116 -7.96 2.65 -12.29
N ALA A 117 -7.11 1.62 -12.37
CA ALA A 117 -6.96 0.65 -11.30
C ALA A 117 -6.43 1.30 -10.00
N GLY A 118 -5.45 2.20 -10.11
CA GLY A 118 -4.92 2.97 -8.97
C GLY A 118 -5.98 3.81 -8.28
N ALA A 119 -6.87 4.46 -9.05
CA ALA A 119 -8.01 5.20 -8.50
C ALA A 119 -8.98 4.27 -7.75
N GLY A 120 -9.23 3.05 -8.27
CA GLY A 120 -10.00 2.03 -7.58
C GLY A 120 -9.39 1.61 -6.26
N VAL A 121 -8.08 1.39 -6.23
CA VAL A 121 -7.33 1.09 -4.99
C VAL A 121 -7.44 2.24 -4.00
N ALA A 122 -7.27 3.48 -4.45
CA ALA A 122 -7.40 4.67 -3.60
C ALA A 122 -8.77 4.73 -2.91
N ALA A 123 -9.85 4.48 -3.67
CA ALA A 123 -11.21 4.47 -3.13
C ALA A 123 -11.38 3.39 -2.05
N ILE A 124 -10.89 2.17 -2.29
CA ILE A 124 -10.99 1.07 -1.33
C ILE A 124 -10.17 1.34 -0.07
N GLN A 125 -8.90 1.73 -0.22
CA GLN A 125 -8.02 2.02 0.93
C GLN A 125 -8.53 3.16 1.80
N ALA A 126 -9.24 4.12 1.18
CA ALA A 126 -9.83 5.24 1.86
C ALA A 126 -11.12 4.87 2.65
N LEU A 127 -11.97 4.04 2.06
CA LEU A 127 -13.34 3.81 2.55
C LEU A 127 -13.48 2.51 3.37
N LEU A 128 -12.78 1.44 3.01
CA LEU A 128 -12.92 0.15 3.67
C LEU A 128 -12.56 0.16 5.17
N PRO A 129 -11.52 0.92 5.64
CA PRO A 129 -11.23 1.03 7.06
C PRO A 129 -12.38 1.58 7.89
N ALA A 130 -13.17 2.52 7.35
CA ALA A 130 -14.34 3.06 8.02
C ALA A 130 -15.45 2.01 8.17
N VAL A 131 -15.71 1.20 7.12
CA VAL A 131 -16.65 0.07 7.17
C VAL A 131 -16.18 -0.97 8.20
N MET A 132 -14.87 -1.29 8.21
CA MET A 132 -14.33 -2.22 9.21
C MET A 132 -14.52 -1.71 10.64
N LYS A 133 -14.29 -0.42 10.88
CA LYS A 133 -14.49 0.20 12.21
C LYS A 133 -15.94 0.14 12.65
N GLN A 134 -16.89 0.39 11.76
CA GLN A 134 -18.32 0.32 12.06
C GLN A 134 -18.77 -1.12 12.35
N ARG A 135 -18.26 -2.10 11.58
CA ARG A 135 -18.70 -3.48 11.65
C ARG A 135 -18.05 -4.28 12.80
N PHE A 136 -16.79 -4.02 13.09
CA PHE A 136 -15.99 -4.84 14.00
C PHE A 136 -15.56 -4.09 15.28
N ALA A 137 -16.31 -3.13 15.77
CA ALA A 137 -16.01 -2.21 16.87
C ALA A 137 -14.92 -2.70 17.88
N HIS A 138 -15.05 -3.94 18.39
CA HIS A 138 -14.11 -4.55 19.36
C HIS A 138 -12.97 -5.35 18.72
N ARG A 139 -12.97 -5.59 17.40
CA ARG A 139 -11.98 -6.42 16.68
C ARG A 139 -11.35 -5.69 15.49
N VAL A 140 -11.40 -4.35 15.51
CA VAL A 140 -10.79 -3.51 14.46
C VAL A 140 -9.32 -3.85 14.21
N PRO A 141 -8.46 -4.05 15.24
CA PRO A 141 -7.06 -4.40 15.02
C PRO A 141 -6.88 -5.69 14.20
N LEU A 142 -7.70 -6.71 14.46
CA LEU A 142 -7.66 -7.97 13.70
C LEU A 142 -8.08 -7.76 12.23
N ALA A 143 -9.18 -7.03 12.00
CA ALA A 143 -9.66 -6.75 10.65
C ALA A 143 -8.63 -5.94 9.85
N MET A 144 -8.02 -4.92 10.45
CA MET A 144 -6.97 -4.11 9.84
C MET A 144 -5.70 -4.91 9.58
N GLY A 145 -5.31 -5.79 10.50
CA GLY A 145 -4.17 -6.68 10.35
C GLY A 145 -4.36 -7.64 9.17
N LEU A 146 -5.52 -8.31 9.08
CA LEU A 146 -5.87 -9.18 7.97
C LEU A 146 -5.90 -8.41 6.63
N PHE A 147 -6.47 -7.22 6.62
CA PHE A 147 -6.48 -6.36 5.43
C PHE A 147 -5.07 -6.00 4.97
N SER A 148 -4.21 -5.54 5.90
CA SER A 148 -2.83 -5.18 5.58
C SER A 148 -2.02 -6.39 5.08
N ALA A 149 -2.14 -7.53 5.76
CA ALA A 149 -1.48 -8.77 5.36
C ALA A 149 -1.95 -9.25 3.98
N SER A 150 -3.26 -9.14 3.69
CA SER A 150 -3.81 -9.52 2.38
C SER A 150 -3.34 -8.60 1.24
N ILE A 151 -3.20 -7.29 1.50
CA ILE A 151 -2.60 -6.37 0.52
C ILE A 151 -1.18 -6.82 0.15
N MET A 152 -0.35 -7.15 1.14
CA MET A 152 1.02 -7.62 0.91
C MET A 152 1.02 -8.99 0.21
N GLY A 153 0.18 -9.94 0.67
CA GLY A 153 0.01 -11.24 0.04
C GLY A 153 -0.41 -11.15 -1.43
N GLY A 154 -1.36 -10.26 -1.74
CA GLY A 154 -1.76 -9.97 -3.11
C GLY A 154 -0.59 -9.50 -3.98
N GLY A 155 0.30 -8.69 -3.42
CA GLY A 155 1.53 -8.28 -4.10
C GLY A 155 2.44 -9.44 -4.44
N GLY A 156 2.67 -10.36 -3.51
CA GLY A 156 3.44 -11.57 -3.75
C GLY A 156 2.81 -12.47 -4.81
N LEU A 157 1.49 -12.69 -4.74
CA LEU A 157 0.74 -13.46 -5.74
C LEU A 157 0.85 -12.82 -7.13
N GLY A 158 0.73 -11.49 -7.23
CA GLY A 158 0.89 -10.75 -8.48
C GLY A 158 2.25 -11.01 -9.12
N ALA A 159 3.30 -10.92 -8.33
CA ALA A 159 4.67 -11.10 -8.81
C ALA A 159 5.00 -12.53 -9.23
N SER A 160 4.49 -13.54 -8.51
CA SER A 160 4.82 -14.95 -8.76
C SER A 160 3.90 -15.62 -9.79
N LEU A 161 2.59 -15.33 -9.74
CA LEU A 161 1.64 -16.03 -10.62
C LEU A 161 1.52 -15.42 -12.02
N SER A 162 1.83 -14.12 -12.20
CA SER A 162 1.71 -13.50 -13.53
C SER A 162 2.69 -14.05 -14.55
N PRO A 163 3.97 -14.33 -14.23
CA PRO A 163 4.86 -15.06 -15.15
C PRO A 163 4.34 -16.45 -15.52
N LEU A 164 3.77 -17.17 -14.55
CA LEU A 164 3.17 -18.47 -14.80
C LEU A 164 1.95 -18.35 -15.74
N ALA A 165 1.07 -17.40 -15.48
CA ALA A 165 -0.09 -17.15 -16.34
C ALA A 165 0.31 -16.75 -17.76
N ALA A 166 1.39 -15.95 -17.92
CA ALA A 166 1.93 -15.59 -19.23
C ALA A 166 2.45 -16.82 -20.00
N ARG A 167 3.11 -17.72 -19.29
CA ARG A 167 3.63 -18.98 -19.90
C ARG A 167 2.50 -19.92 -20.33
N LEU A 168 1.49 -20.12 -19.46
CA LEU A 168 0.38 -21.04 -19.73
C LEU A 168 -0.58 -20.47 -20.78
N GLY A 169 -0.85 -19.16 -20.72
CA GLY A 169 -1.76 -18.48 -21.65
C GLY A 169 -1.10 -17.97 -22.94
N GLY A 170 0.24 -18.12 -23.09
CA GLY A 170 0.99 -17.66 -24.26
C GLY A 170 0.99 -16.13 -24.48
N SER A 171 0.49 -15.35 -23.52
CA SER A 171 0.32 -13.91 -23.67
C SER A 171 0.48 -13.16 -22.35
N TRP A 172 1.28 -12.08 -22.36
CA TRP A 172 1.38 -11.16 -21.24
C TRP A 172 0.09 -10.37 -21.01
N HIS A 173 -0.73 -10.14 -22.05
CA HIS A 173 -2.04 -9.50 -21.93
C HIS A 173 -2.96 -10.32 -21.03
N LEU A 174 -3.07 -11.64 -21.27
CA LEU A 174 -3.87 -12.54 -20.43
C LEU A 174 -3.35 -12.61 -19.00
N ALA A 175 -2.02 -12.59 -18.82
CA ALA A 175 -1.39 -12.60 -17.50
C ALA A 175 -1.72 -11.34 -16.66
N LEU A 176 -1.95 -10.20 -17.31
CA LEU A 176 -2.40 -8.99 -16.64
C LEU A 176 -3.92 -8.96 -16.45
N ALA A 177 -4.68 -9.48 -17.44
CA ALA A 177 -6.13 -9.46 -17.43
C ALA A 177 -6.74 -10.43 -16.42
N ILE A 178 -6.08 -11.56 -16.12
CA ILE A 178 -6.58 -12.58 -15.20
C ILE A 178 -6.90 -12.04 -13.81
N TRP A 179 -6.24 -10.94 -13.41
CA TRP A 179 -6.49 -10.26 -12.13
C TRP A 179 -7.86 -9.57 -12.06
N ALA A 180 -8.59 -9.48 -13.18
CA ALA A 180 -9.99 -9.10 -13.16
C ALA A 180 -10.87 -10.14 -12.45
N VAL A 181 -10.52 -11.43 -12.54
CA VAL A 181 -11.32 -12.55 -11.98
C VAL A 181 -11.43 -12.44 -10.46
N PRO A 182 -10.33 -12.38 -9.67
CA PRO A 182 -10.43 -12.25 -8.23
C PRO A 182 -11.05 -10.90 -7.81
N ALA A 183 -10.93 -9.83 -8.61
CA ALA A 183 -11.58 -8.56 -8.33
C ALA A 183 -13.11 -8.67 -8.50
N LEU A 184 -13.58 -9.36 -9.54
CA LEU A 184 -15.01 -9.66 -9.73
C LEU A 184 -15.54 -10.58 -8.62
N ALA A 185 -14.79 -11.61 -8.22
CA ALA A 185 -15.18 -12.48 -7.12
C ALA A 185 -15.33 -11.69 -5.81
N ALA A 186 -14.37 -10.80 -5.50
CA ALA A 186 -14.47 -9.91 -4.34
C ALA A 186 -15.67 -8.95 -4.42
N LEU A 187 -15.98 -8.43 -5.61
CA LEU A 187 -17.15 -7.58 -5.86
C LEU A 187 -18.46 -8.34 -5.62
N VAL A 188 -18.57 -9.59 -6.09
CA VAL A 188 -19.74 -10.43 -5.86
C VAL A 188 -19.93 -10.71 -4.38
N LEU A 189 -18.87 -11.10 -3.66
CA LEU A 189 -18.91 -11.32 -2.22
C LEU A 189 -19.29 -10.03 -1.48
N TRP A 190 -18.72 -8.90 -1.84
CA TRP A 190 -19.06 -7.59 -1.27
C TRP A 190 -20.53 -7.24 -1.49
N GLY A 191 -21.02 -7.42 -2.73
CA GLY A 191 -22.41 -7.16 -3.08
C GLY A 191 -23.37 -8.06 -2.33
N TRP A 192 -23.03 -9.35 -2.19
CA TRP A 192 -23.84 -10.32 -1.45
C TRP A 192 -23.97 -9.96 0.03
N LEU A 193 -22.85 -9.63 0.71
CA LEU A 193 -22.84 -9.23 2.11
C LEU A 193 -23.64 -7.95 2.39
N ASN A 194 -23.70 -7.03 1.43
CA ASN A 194 -24.37 -5.74 1.60
C ASN A 194 -25.80 -5.69 1.04
N ARG A 195 -26.36 -6.82 0.54
CA ARG A 195 -27.75 -6.87 0.04
C ARG A 195 -28.77 -6.55 1.14
N GLY A 196 -28.58 -7.09 2.34
CA GLY A 196 -29.48 -6.84 3.47
C GLY A 196 -29.46 -5.39 3.98
N ALA A 197 -28.29 -4.73 3.92
CA ALA A 197 -28.14 -3.33 4.32
C ALA A 197 -28.84 -2.37 3.32
N ARG A 198 -28.96 -2.75 2.04
CA ARG A 198 -29.70 -1.97 1.04
C ARG A 198 -31.21 -1.99 1.28
N ALA A 199 -31.76 -3.10 1.74
CA ALA A 199 -33.18 -3.23 2.09
C ALA A 199 -33.54 -2.39 3.32
N ALA A 200 -32.62 -2.27 4.28
CA ALA A 200 -32.80 -1.45 5.48
C ALA A 200 -32.51 0.05 5.28
N ALA A 201 -31.70 0.40 4.30
CA ALA A 201 -31.32 1.81 4.00
C ALA A 201 -32.40 2.58 3.19
N GLY A 202 -33.53 1.96 2.86
CA GLY A 202 -34.73 2.65 2.36
C GLY A 202 -35.46 3.47 3.44
N ALA A 203 -35.05 3.35 4.71
CA ALA A 203 -35.59 4.13 5.81
C ALA A 203 -34.45 4.88 6.53
N THR A 204 -34.46 6.16 6.33
CA THR A 204 -33.67 7.22 7.00
C THR A 204 -32.27 7.48 6.40
N PRO A 205 -32.00 8.71 5.89
CA PRO A 205 -30.64 9.18 5.74
C PRO A 205 -30.05 9.20 7.15
N ALA A 206 -29.03 8.36 7.39
CA ALA A 206 -28.21 8.51 8.59
C ALA A 206 -27.74 9.96 8.61
N GLN A 207 -28.29 10.72 9.53
CA GLN A 207 -27.87 12.06 9.83
C GLN A 207 -26.35 11.98 10.03
N ALA A 208 -25.62 12.45 9.01
CA ALA A 208 -24.28 12.92 9.21
C ALA A 208 -24.45 14.03 10.28
N GLN A 209 -24.29 13.67 11.54
CA GLN A 209 -24.15 14.62 12.59
C GLN A 209 -23.00 15.52 12.17
N ALA A 210 -23.37 16.68 11.65
CA ALA A 210 -22.52 17.83 11.54
C ALA A 210 -22.16 18.20 13.01
N GLN A 211 -21.25 17.43 13.60
CA GLN A 211 -20.63 17.80 14.87
C GLN A 211 -19.87 19.08 14.57
N GLN A 212 -20.35 20.14 15.17
CA GLN A 212 -19.73 21.46 15.20
C GLN A 212 -18.22 21.29 15.38
N HIS A 213 -17.48 21.74 14.38
CA HIS A 213 -16.04 21.59 14.32
C HIS A 213 -15.40 22.60 15.27
N PRO A 214 -14.73 22.19 16.35
CA PRO A 214 -13.68 23.04 16.90
C PRO A 214 -12.64 23.27 15.81
N ALA A 215 -12.06 24.46 15.78
CA ALA A 215 -11.20 24.99 14.74
C ALA A 215 -10.25 23.91 14.17
N ALA A 216 -10.42 23.58 12.91
CA ALA A 216 -9.66 22.50 12.28
C ALA A 216 -8.19 22.90 12.23
N VAL A 217 -7.33 22.22 12.98
CA VAL A 217 -5.87 22.43 12.88
C VAL A 217 -5.46 22.16 11.43
N PRO A 218 -4.97 23.18 10.70
CA PRO A 218 -4.55 23.02 9.32
C PRO A 218 -3.20 22.29 9.26
N VAL A 219 -3.23 20.94 9.26
CA VAL A 219 -2.06 20.07 9.30
C VAL A 219 -1.06 20.43 8.21
N TRP A 220 -1.55 20.80 7.02
CA TRP A 220 -0.73 21.18 5.88
C TRP A 220 0.12 22.45 6.09
N LYS A 221 -0.23 23.32 7.06
CA LYS A 221 0.58 24.48 7.45
C LYS A 221 1.73 24.13 8.38
N LYS A 222 1.81 22.91 8.89
CA LYS A 222 2.79 22.49 9.89
C LYS A 222 4.00 21.83 9.23
N ARG A 223 5.19 22.40 9.42
CA ARG A 223 6.46 21.86 8.86
C ARG A 223 6.66 20.37 9.21
N ARG A 224 6.26 19.96 10.40
CA ARG A 224 6.38 18.58 10.85
C ARG A 224 5.56 17.60 10.01
N ALA A 225 4.39 17.97 9.54
CA ALA A 225 3.58 17.15 8.66
C ALA A 225 4.29 16.90 7.32
N TRP A 226 4.97 17.91 6.78
CA TRP A 226 5.77 17.78 5.56
C TRP A 226 6.99 16.89 5.75
N THR A 227 7.72 17.01 6.89
CA THR A 227 8.86 16.13 7.16
C THR A 227 8.46 14.66 7.34
N LEU A 228 7.33 14.40 8.00
CA LEU A 228 6.76 13.05 8.09
C LEU A 228 6.28 12.54 6.72
N GLY A 229 5.63 13.39 5.93
CA GLY A 229 5.21 13.05 4.57
C GLY A 229 6.39 12.78 3.64
N LEU A 230 7.46 13.56 3.73
CA LEU A 230 8.70 13.33 2.99
C LEU A 230 9.34 12.01 3.40
N HIS A 231 9.49 11.74 4.69
CA HIS A 231 10.05 10.49 5.19
C HIS A 231 9.22 9.28 4.69
N PHE A 232 7.89 9.33 4.85
CA PHE A 232 6.98 8.30 4.36
C PHE A 232 7.08 8.12 2.83
N GLY A 233 7.20 9.24 2.11
CA GLY A 233 7.33 9.24 0.65
C GLY A 233 8.63 8.61 0.18
N LEU A 234 9.76 8.89 0.83
CA LEU A 234 11.05 8.29 0.49
C LEU A 234 11.08 6.78 0.81
N VAL A 235 10.50 6.35 1.95
CA VAL A 235 10.34 4.91 2.27
C VAL A 235 9.53 4.21 1.18
N ASN A 236 8.37 4.77 0.83
CA ASN A 236 7.52 4.18 -0.22
C ASN A 236 8.13 4.31 -1.61
N GLY A 237 8.94 5.34 -1.86
CA GLY A 237 9.73 5.49 -3.09
C GLY A 237 10.70 4.34 -3.29
N GLY A 238 11.37 3.90 -2.22
CA GLY A 238 12.19 2.69 -2.24
C GLY A 238 11.37 1.45 -2.62
N TYR A 239 10.19 1.28 -2.02
CA TYR A 239 9.28 0.19 -2.35
C TYR A 239 8.84 0.23 -3.82
N THR A 240 8.34 1.37 -4.30
CA THR A 240 7.84 1.49 -5.68
C THR A 240 8.94 1.30 -6.71
N SER A 241 10.18 1.74 -6.44
CA SER A 241 11.35 1.50 -7.30
C SER A 241 11.73 0.02 -7.34
N LEU A 242 11.80 -0.65 -6.19
CA LEU A 242 12.10 -2.09 -6.14
C LEU A 242 10.99 -2.89 -6.82
N VAL A 243 9.72 -2.58 -6.57
CA VAL A 243 8.61 -3.25 -7.25
C VAL A 243 8.70 -3.06 -8.76
N ALA A 244 9.00 -1.86 -9.24
CA ALA A 244 9.08 -1.58 -10.67
C ALA A 244 10.25 -2.30 -11.37
N TRP A 245 11.43 -2.29 -10.75
CA TRP A 245 12.67 -2.57 -11.45
C TRP A 245 13.44 -3.80 -10.98
N LEU A 246 13.17 -4.33 -9.80
CA LEU A 246 13.87 -5.51 -9.26
C LEU A 246 13.83 -6.72 -10.21
N PRO A 247 12.66 -7.11 -10.79
CA PRO A 247 12.63 -8.22 -11.73
C PRO A 247 13.44 -7.93 -13.00
N ALA A 248 13.30 -6.72 -13.59
CA ALA A 248 14.05 -6.34 -14.79
C ALA A 248 15.56 -6.31 -14.52
N TYR A 249 15.97 -5.88 -13.34
CA TYR A 249 17.35 -5.88 -12.90
C TYR A 249 17.92 -7.30 -12.86
N TYR A 250 17.25 -8.27 -12.22
CA TYR A 250 17.72 -9.64 -12.18
C TYR A 250 17.65 -10.35 -13.53
N GLN A 251 16.70 -9.99 -14.39
CA GLN A 251 16.66 -10.49 -15.77
C GLN A 251 17.88 -10.03 -16.57
N GLN A 252 18.40 -8.81 -16.36
CA GLN A 252 19.67 -8.35 -16.94
C GLN A 252 20.88 -9.15 -16.44
N HIS A 253 20.80 -9.74 -15.24
CA HIS A 253 21.80 -10.64 -14.66
C HIS A 253 21.51 -12.12 -14.97
N GLY A 254 20.72 -12.40 -16.02
CA GLY A 254 20.48 -13.77 -16.52
C GLY A 254 19.37 -14.55 -15.79
N ALA A 255 18.67 -13.96 -14.82
CA ALA A 255 17.55 -14.63 -14.16
C ALA A 255 16.37 -14.78 -15.14
N SER A 256 15.66 -15.91 -15.07
CA SER A 256 14.42 -16.10 -15.81
C SER A 256 13.31 -15.15 -15.29
N VAL A 257 12.29 -14.91 -16.12
CA VAL A 257 11.11 -14.12 -15.75
C VAL A 257 10.43 -14.68 -14.48
N ALA A 258 10.36 -16.02 -14.37
CA ALA A 258 9.80 -16.70 -13.22
C ALA A 258 10.66 -16.50 -11.95
N ALA A 259 11.99 -16.68 -12.07
CA ALA A 259 12.92 -16.52 -10.94
C ALA A 259 12.91 -15.06 -10.43
N SER A 260 12.94 -14.08 -11.34
CA SER A 260 12.89 -12.65 -10.98
C SER A 260 11.57 -12.26 -10.30
N GLY A 261 10.45 -12.82 -10.76
CA GLY A 261 9.14 -12.65 -10.11
C GLY A 261 9.09 -13.28 -8.72
N SER A 262 9.72 -14.45 -8.54
CA SER A 262 9.81 -15.12 -7.23
C SER A 262 10.67 -14.33 -6.22
N LEU A 263 11.73 -13.66 -6.67
CA LEU A 263 12.52 -12.77 -5.82
C LEU A 263 11.69 -11.56 -5.35
N LEU A 264 10.89 -10.97 -6.22
CA LEU A 264 9.97 -9.90 -5.84
C LEU A 264 8.89 -10.40 -4.86
N ALA A 265 8.36 -11.61 -5.07
CA ALA A 265 7.41 -12.23 -4.15
C ALA A 265 8.05 -12.49 -2.78
N ALA A 266 9.28 -13.02 -2.74
CA ALA A 266 10.04 -13.21 -1.51
C ALA A 266 10.24 -11.88 -0.76
N MET A 267 10.66 -10.81 -1.46
CA MET A 267 10.74 -9.46 -0.88
C MET A 267 9.43 -9.08 -0.20
N THR A 268 8.29 -9.34 -0.83
CA THR A 268 6.96 -8.99 -0.30
C THR A 268 6.61 -9.81 0.96
N VAL A 269 7.02 -11.08 1.04
CA VAL A 269 6.81 -11.92 2.24
C VAL A 269 7.58 -11.35 3.43
N PHE A 270 8.87 -11.04 3.26
CA PHE A 270 9.68 -10.44 4.33
C PHE A 270 9.17 -9.04 4.70
N GLN A 271 8.69 -8.27 3.73
CA GLN A 271 8.03 -6.99 3.96
C GLN A 271 6.78 -7.14 4.83
N ALA A 272 5.90 -8.09 4.53
CA ALA A 272 4.69 -8.34 5.29
C ALA A 272 5.00 -8.79 6.73
N ALA A 273 5.95 -9.70 6.90
CA ALA A 273 6.40 -10.16 8.21
C ALA A 273 6.91 -9.00 9.08
N CYS A 274 7.83 -8.19 8.57
CA CYS A 274 8.39 -7.07 9.32
C CYS A 274 7.43 -5.90 9.50
N ALA A 275 6.48 -5.70 8.58
CA ALA A 275 5.41 -4.73 8.75
C ALA A 275 4.53 -5.03 9.99
N LEU A 276 4.42 -6.31 10.36
CA LEU A 276 3.73 -6.75 11.59
C LEU A 276 4.67 -6.75 12.80
N LEU A 277 5.84 -7.38 12.67
CA LEU A 277 6.72 -7.65 13.80
C LEU A 277 7.40 -6.40 14.37
N LEU A 278 7.86 -5.49 13.51
CA LEU A 278 8.61 -4.32 13.96
C LEU A 278 7.76 -3.34 14.79
N PRO A 279 6.51 -3.00 14.42
CA PRO A 279 5.64 -2.20 15.27
C PRO A 279 5.29 -2.87 16.60
N LEU A 280 5.11 -4.21 16.62
CA LEU A 280 4.87 -4.98 17.84
C LEU A 280 6.06 -4.90 18.79
N ALA A 281 7.27 -5.07 18.27
CA ALA A 281 8.49 -4.91 19.07
C ALA A 281 8.65 -3.46 19.57
N ALA A 282 8.36 -2.48 18.70
CA ALA A 282 8.43 -1.08 19.03
C ALA A 282 7.35 -0.63 20.04
N ALA A 283 6.22 -1.35 20.16
CA ALA A 283 5.05 -0.93 20.94
C ALA A 283 5.37 -0.63 22.42
N ARG A 284 6.37 -1.32 22.99
CA ARG A 284 6.79 -1.17 24.40
C ARG A 284 7.67 0.07 24.63
N PHE A 285 8.09 0.77 23.59
CA PHE A 285 9.00 1.91 23.69
C PHE A 285 8.29 3.19 23.27
N THR A 286 8.53 4.29 23.98
CA THR A 286 7.99 5.62 23.61
C THR A 286 8.79 6.24 22.47
N ASP A 287 10.07 5.95 22.35
CA ASP A 287 10.93 6.43 21.25
C ASP A 287 10.94 5.42 20.11
N ARG A 288 10.38 5.83 18.98
CA ARG A 288 10.30 5.00 17.76
C ARG A 288 11.56 5.09 16.88
N ARG A 289 12.46 6.05 17.15
CA ARG A 289 13.64 6.30 16.31
C ARG A 289 14.57 5.09 16.18
N PRO A 290 14.94 4.35 17.24
CA PRO A 290 15.81 3.17 17.11
C PRO A 290 15.21 2.13 16.16
N TRP A 291 13.90 1.92 16.21
CA TRP A 291 13.18 0.95 15.38
C TRP A 291 13.08 1.39 13.91
N LEU A 292 12.88 2.69 13.66
CA LEU A 292 12.93 3.26 12.32
C LEU A 292 14.34 3.12 11.73
N ILE A 293 15.38 3.45 12.50
CA ILE A 293 16.78 3.33 12.08
C ILE A 293 17.13 1.86 11.80
N ALA A 294 16.73 0.93 12.65
CA ALA A 294 16.96 -0.51 12.42
C ALA A 294 16.33 -0.99 11.12
N GLY A 295 15.08 -0.60 10.84
CA GLY A 295 14.42 -0.92 9.57
C GLY A 295 15.13 -0.28 8.38
N LEU A 296 15.52 0.98 8.48
CA LEU A 296 16.26 1.67 7.42
C LEU A 296 17.65 1.08 7.17
N CYS A 297 18.39 0.68 8.23
CA CYS A 297 19.67 -0.01 8.10
C CYS A 297 19.50 -1.36 7.39
N LEU A 298 18.46 -2.12 7.72
CA LEU A 298 18.17 -3.38 7.06
C LEU A 298 17.84 -3.18 5.57
N GLN A 299 17.02 -2.17 5.25
CA GLN A 299 16.75 -1.78 3.87
C GLN A 299 18.03 -1.34 3.13
N TRP A 300 18.88 -0.56 3.79
CA TRP A 300 20.15 -0.08 3.24
C TRP A 300 21.09 -1.24 2.90
N ILE A 301 21.24 -2.21 3.82
CA ILE A 301 22.04 -3.43 3.59
C ILE A 301 21.53 -4.17 2.35
N GLY A 302 20.22 -4.36 2.23
CA GLY A 302 19.62 -5.01 1.06
C GLY A 302 19.92 -4.27 -0.24
N VAL A 303 19.73 -2.94 -0.27
CA VAL A 303 19.93 -2.12 -1.46
C VAL A 303 21.42 -2.01 -1.85
N VAL A 304 22.33 -1.91 -0.88
CA VAL A 304 23.77 -1.93 -1.13
C VAL A 304 24.20 -3.30 -1.65
N GLY A 305 23.67 -4.39 -1.09
CA GLY A 305 23.91 -5.74 -1.60
C GLY A 305 23.46 -5.92 -3.05
N LEU A 306 22.30 -5.37 -3.42
CA LEU A 306 21.82 -5.32 -4.80
C LEU A 306 22.78 -4.53 -5.70
N ALA A 307 23.31 -3.40 -5.24
CA ALA A 307 24.19 -2.56 -6.03
C ALA A 307 25.60 -3.16 -6.25
N ALA A 308 26.15 -3.80 -5.21
CA ALA A 308 27.54 -4.23 -5.18
C ALA A 308 27.75 -5.73 -5.52
N TRP A 309 26.84 -6.60 -5.08
CA TRP A 309 26.99 -8.06 -5.18
C TRP A 309 25.66 -8.75 -5.51
N PRO A 310 24.99 -8.41 -6.61
CA PRO A 310 23.63 -8.87 -6.91
C PRO A 310 23.50 -10.41 -6.94
N GLU A 311 24.50 -11.10 -7.46
CA GLU A 311 24.48 -12.56 -7.68
C GLU A 311 24.95 -13.36 -6.47
N ALA A 312 25.66 -12.74 -5.50
CA ALA A 312 26.25 -13.46 -4.37
C ALA A 312 25.17 -14.04 -3.44
N ALA A 313 24.10 -13.31 -3.18
CA ALA A 313 23.04 -13.76 -2.29
C ALA A 313 21.68 -13.05 -2.62
N PRO A 314 21.09 -13.30 -3.79
CA PRO A 314 19.89 -12.58 -4.26
C PRO A 314 18.76 -12.58 -3.25
N LEU A 315 18.47 -13.74 -2.65
CA LEU A 315 17.41 -13.89 -1.66
C LEU A 315 17.69 -13.08 -0.38
N LEU A 316 18.94 -13.02 0.06
CA LEU A 316 19.31 -12.26 1.25
C LEU A 316 19.10 -10.75 1.03
N TRP A 317 19.52 -10.24 -0.13
CA TRP A 317 19.37 -8.81 -0.44
C TRP A 317 17.91 -8.38 -0.54
N VAL A 318 17.09 -9.18 -1.23
CA VAL A 318 15.65 -8.87 -1.34
C VAL A 318 14.92 -9.06 -0.02
N ALA A 319 15.32 -10.05 0.80
CA ALA A 319 14.77 -10.25 2.13
C ALA A 319 15.08 -9.07 3.06
N ALA A 320 16.35 -8.63 3.09
CA ALA A 320 16.78 -7.49 3.91
C ALA A 320 16.07 -6.20 3.47
N ALA A 321 16.04 -5.91 2.15
CA ALA A 321 15.34 -4.75 1.62
C ALA A 321 13.85 -4.79 1.94
N GLY A 322 13.18 -5.94 1.74
CA GLY A 322 11.76 -6.11 2.03
C GLY A 322 11.44 -5.96 3.52
N ALA A 323 12.18 -6.63 4.38
CA ALA A 323 12.03 -6.55 5.83
C ALA A 323 12.18 -5.11 6.33
N GLY A 324 13.22 -4.41 5.88
CA GLY A 324 13.45 -2.99 6.20
C GLY A 324 12.30 -2.10 5.74
N LEU A 325 11.84 -2.27 4.50
CA LEU A 325 10.70 -1.52 3.95
C LEU A 325 9.42 -1.71 4.75
N GLY A 326 9.05 -2.96 5.05
CA GLY A 326 7.81 -3.26 5.77
C GLY A 326 7.81 -2.69 7.18
N GLY A 327 8.89 -2.92 7.90
CA GLY A 327 9.05 -2.42 9.26
C GLY A 327 9.02 -0.89 9.32
N THR A 328 9.80 -0.23 8.48
CA THR A 328 9.88 1.25 8.44
C THR A 328 8.55 1.87 8.02
N PHE A 329 7.87 1.30 7.02
CA PHE A 329 6.54 1.75 6.61
C PHE A 329 5.56 1.80 7.79
N SER A 330 5.44 0.69 8.50
CA SER A 330 4.47 0.55 9.60
C SER A 330 4.83 1.44 10.79
N VAL A 331 6.13 1.47 11.18
CA VAL A 331 6.57 2.31 12.32
C VAL A 331 6.48 3.79 11.99
N THR A 332 6.66 4.22 10.73
CA THR A 332 6.46 5.61 10.32
C THR A 332 5.01 6.05 10.52
N LEU A 333 4.03 5.19 10.20
CA LEU A 333 2.62 5.49 10.44
C LEU A 333 2.29 5.55 11.93
N VAL A 334 2.82 4.63 12.73
CA VAL A 334 2.68 4.68 14.20
C VAL A 334 3.30 5.98 14.74
N THR A 335 4.50 6.34 14.27
CA THR A 335 5.14 7.60 14.66
C THR A 335 4.27 8.81 14.31
N ALA A 336 3.62 8.81 13.14
CA ALA A 336 2.69 9.90 12.77
C ALA A 336 1.48 9.96 13.70
N LEU A 337 0.91 8.81 14.10
CA LEU A 337 -0.18 8.74 15.09
C LEU A 337 0.25 9.24 16.46
N ASP A 338 1.46 8.90 16.91
CA ASP A 338 2.00 9.30 18.22
C ASP A 338 2.21 10.83 18.35
N HIS A 339 2.15 11.60 17.23
CA HIS A 339 2.32 13.07 17.25
C HIS A 339 1.15 13.83 17.86
N SER A 340 -0.02 13.21 18.05
CA SER A 340 -1.18 13.87 18.66
C SER A 340 -2.00 12.89 19.49
N GLY A 341 -2.33 13.28 20.72
CA GLY A 341 -3.29 12.55 21.55
C GLY A 341 -4.74 12.69 21.08
N ASP A 342 -5.06 13.70 20.26
CA ASP A 342 -6.37 13.82 19.61
C ASP A 342 -6.43 12.90 18.39
N HIS A 343 -7.25 11.86 18.48
CA HIS A 343 -7.44 10.90 17.41
C HIS A 343 -7.88 11.51 16.06
N ARG A 344 -8.60 12.63 16.08
CA ARG A 344 -9.06 13.32 14.87
C ARG A 344 -7.90 14.04 14.19
N ILE A 345 -7.04 14.70 14.96
CA ILE A 345 -5.84 15.37 14.45
C ILE A 345 -4.84 14.32 13.95
N ALA A 346 -4.63 13.25 14.71
CA ALA A 346 -3.77 12.14 14.32
C ALA A 346 -4.23 11.51 12.99
N ALA A 347 -5.53 11.26 12.83
CA ALA A 347 -6.08 10.72 11.58
C ALA A 347 -5.86 11.67 10.37
N LYS A 348 -6.07 12.99 10.57
CA LYS A 348 -5.80 13.99 9.53
C LYS A 348 -4.32 14.06 9.17
N LEU A 349 -3.44 13.96 10.18
CA LEU A 349 -1.99 13.94 9.96
C LEU A 349 -1.58 12.72 9.15
N VAL A 350 -2.06 11.53 9.51
CA VAL A 350 -1.77 10.28 8.77
C VAL A 350 -2.29 10.36 7.34
N ALA A 351 -3.51 10.85 7.12
CA ALA A 351 -4.06 11.03 5.78
C ALA A 351 -3.21 11.99 4.94
N PHE A 352 -2.74 13.10 5.50
CA PHE A 352 -1.85 14.04 4.83
C PHE A 352 -0.49 13.41 4.52
N VAL A 353 0.11 12.71 5.50
CA VAL A 353 1.40 12.02 5.37
C VAL A 353 1.34 10.96 4.26
N GLN A 354 0.28 10.17 4.23
CA GLN A 354 0.09 9.15 3.19
C GLN A 354 -0.16 9.78 1.81
N GLY A 355 -1.04 10.79 1.73
CA GLY A 355 -1.35 11.47 0.48
C GLY A 355 -0.11 12.09 -0.16
N LEU A 356 0.61 12.94 0.60
CA LEU A 356 1.86 13.55 0.18
C LEU A 356 2.92 12.50 -0.14
N GLY A 357 3.05 11.50 0.74
CA GLY A 357 4.08 10.47 0.60
C GLY A 357 3.88 9.59 -0.62
N PHE A 358 2.66 9.21 -0.99
CA PHE A 358 2.43 8.46 -2.23
C PHE A 358 2.72 9.27 -3.48
N VAL A 359 2.44 10.59 -3.47
CA VAL A 359 2.84 11.48 -4.58
C VAL A 359 4.36 11.53 -4.72
N ILE A 360 5.09 11.67 -3.61
CA ILE A 360 6.57 11.64 -3.61
C ILE A 360 7.08 10.26 -4.06
N ALA A 361 6.50 9.18 -3.54
CA ALA A 361 6.91 7.82 -3.86
C ALA A 361 6.77 7.48 -5.34
N ALA A 362 5.79 8.07 -6.02
CA ALA A 362 5.57 7.86 -7.44
C ALA A 362 6.71 8.40 -8.32
N LEU A 363 7.50 9.35 -7.82
CA LEU A 363 8.65 9.90 -8.56
C LEU A 363 9.83 8.93 -8.62
N ALA A 364 9.99 8.08 -7.60
CA ALA A 364 11.18 7.26 -7.45
C ALA A 364 11.39 6.24 -8.59
N PRO A 365 10.39 5.45 -9.04
CA PRO A 365 10.58 4.55 -10.18
C PRO A 365 10.80 5.30 -11.50
N VAL A 366 10.26 6.53 -11.64
CA VAL A 366 10.46 7.39 -12.81
C VAL A 366 11.91 7.85 -12.88
N VAL A 367 12.45 8.32 -11.74
CA VAL A 367 13.87 8.71 -11.62
C VAL A 367 14.77 7.51 -11.90
N ALA A 368 14.49 6.35 -11.30
CA ALA A 368 15.26 5.14 -11.51
C ALA A 368 15.24 4.69 -12.99
N GLY A 369 14.07 4.74 -13.64
CA GLY A 369 13.92 4.42 -15.06
C GLY A 369 14.71 5.38 -15.96
N ARG A 370 14.68 6.69 -15.65
CA ARG A 370 15.45 7.70 -16.39
C ARG A 370 16.95 7.52 -16.21
N VAL A 371 17.40 7.26 -14.97
CA VAL A 371 18.80 6.95 -14.69
C VAL A 371 19.22 5.71 -15.46
N ARG A 372 18.40 4.68 -15.53
CA ARG A 372 18.66 3.46 -16.32
C ARG A 372 18.81 3.76 -17.82
N ASP A 373 17.94 4.60 -18.40
CA ASP A 373 18.03 5.00 -19.81
C ASP A 373 19.35 5.75 -20.10
N LEU A 374 19.84 6.54 -19.13
CA LEU A 374 21.05 7.34 -19.27
C LEU A 374 22.36 6.55 -19.02
N THR A 375 22.35 5.62 -18.06
CA THR A 375 23.57 4.93 -17.58
C THR A 375 23.74 3.52 -18.15
N GLY A 376 22.71 2.98 -18.81
CA GLY A 376 22.73 1.61 -19.34
C GLY A 376 22.50 0.52 -18.27
N GLY A 377 22.42 0.86 -16.96
CA GLY A 377 22.24 -0.11 -15.85
C GLY A 377 21.45 0.44 -14.67
N PHE A 378 21.01 -0.45 -13.77
CA PHE A 378 20.27 -0.06 -12.57
C PHE A 378 21.18 0.27 -11.37
N THR A 379 22.48 -0.03 -11.43
CA THR A 379 23.40 0.17 -10.28
C THR A 379 23.37 1.61 -9.76
N ALA A 380 23.37 2.59 -10.66
CA ALA A 380 23.27 4.01 -10.27
C ALA A 380 21.94 4.32 -9.56
N ALA A 381 20.84 3.71 -9.97
CA ALA A 381 19.55 3.86 -9.31
C ALA A 381 19.55 3.26 -7.89
N TRP A 382 20.19 2.09 -7.70
CA TRP A 382 20.34 1.49 -6.38
C TRP A 382 21.25 2.30 -5.45
N VAL A 383 22.34 2.88 -5.98
CA VAL A 383 23.20 3.80 -5.22
C VAL A 383 22.41 5.05 -4.80
N MET A 384 21.65 5.67 -5.71
CA MET A 384 20.77 6.78 -5.36
C MET A 384 19.75 6.42 -4.27
N LEU A 385 19.19 5.22 -4.33
CA LEU A 385 18.28 4.74 -3.29
C LEU A 385 19.01 4.56 -1.96
N ALA A 386 20.22 4.00 -1.93
CA ALA A 386 21.04 3.87 -0.72
C ALA A 386 21.36 5.24 -0.11
N VAL A 387 21.71 6.25 -0.93
CA VAL A 387 21.92 7.65 -0.49
C VAL A 387 20.62 8.22 0.11
N SER A 388 19.47 7.98 -0.53
CA SER A 388 18.15 8.39 -0.01
C SER A 388 17.85 7.76 1.35
N ILE A 389 18.18 6.47 1.55
CA ILE A 389 18.00 5.78 2.83
C ILE A 389 18.92 6.39 3.90
N THR A 390 20.15 6.73 3.55
CA THR A 390 21.08 7.43 4.46
C THR A 390 20.51 8.79 4.90
N ALA A 391 19.95 9.56 3.96
CA ALA A 391 19.28 10.82 4.29
C ALA A 391 18.06 10.60 5.20
N MET A 392 17.28 9.52 5.01
CA MET A 392 16.17 9.16 5.89
C MET A 392 16.61 8.78 7.30
N ILE A 393 17.75 8.10 7.47
CA ILE A 393 18.32 7.79 8.79
C ILE A 393 18.61 9.12 9.52
N VAL A 394 19.24 10.08 8.85
CA VAL A 394 19.51 11.41 9.41
C VAL A 394 18.21 12.14 9.76
N LEU A 395 17.24 12.12 8.85
CA LEU A 395 15.92 12.76 9.07
C LEU A 395 15.17 12.14 10.27
N THR A 396 15.32 10.83 10.49
CA THR A 396 14.70 10.12 11.61
C THR A 396 15.17 10.63 12.96
N LEU A 397 16.40 11.12 13.08
CA LEU A 397 16.92 11.71 14.33
C LEU A 397 16.07 12.91 14.81
N ALA A 398 15.45 13.63 13.88
CA ALA A 398 14.56 14.74 14.18
C ALA A 398 13.22 14.30 14.83
N PHE A 399 12.85 12.99 14.77
CA PHE A 399 11.56 12.48 15.27
C PHE A 399 11.58 12.18 16.78
N SER A 400 12.20 13.06 17.58
CA SER A 400 12.23 12.89 19.04
C SER A 400 10.82 13.04 19.65
N PRO A 401 10.37 12.11 20.54
CA PRO A 401 9.09 12.20 21.23
C PRO A 401 8.89 13.52 21.99
N ARG A 402 9.96 14.07 22.55
CA ARG A 402 9.96 15.37 23.25
C ARG A 402 9.52 16.55 22.39
N SER A 403 9.53 16.39 21.06
CA SER A 403 9.18 17.45 20.09
C SER A 403 7.76 17.31 19.53
N TYR A 404 7.02 16.22 19.77
CA TYR A 404 5.77 15.91 19.08
C TYR A 404 4.72 17.03 19.21
N GLY A 405 4.31 17.39 20.43
CA GLY A 405 3.29 18.44 20.66
C GLY A 405 3.72 19.83 20.17
N ARG A 406 4.97 20.20 20.41
CA ARG A 406 5.50 21.54 20.04
C ARG A 406 5.45 21.80 18.55
N TRP A 407 5.79 20.81 17.71
CA TRP A 407 5.84 20.97 16.26
C TRP A 407 4.46 21.11 15.60
N LEU A 408 3.43 20.56 16.22
CA LEU A 408 2.04 20.73 15.76
C LEU A 408 1.42 22.03 16.30
N GLY A 409 2.08 22.72 17.23
CA GLY A 409 1.55 23.92 17.91
C GLY A 409 0.35 23.58 18.79
N LEU A 410 0.27 22.36 19.26
CA LEU A 410 -0.70 21.90 20.24
C LEU A 410 -0.10 22.17 21.61
N HIS A 411 -0.58 23.23 22.27
CA HIS A 411 -0.26 23.53 23.66
C HIS A 411 -1.12 22.60 24.55
N GLY A 412 -0.65 21.38 24.74
CA GLY A 412 -1.21 20.41 25.66
C GLY A 412 -0.05 19.56 26.15
N GLY A 413 0.11 19.47 27.44
CA GLY A 413 1.28 18.94 28.13
C GLY A 413 1.81 17.59 27.70
N PRO A 414 2.94 17.13 28.25
CA PRO A 414 3.60 15.92 27.83
C PRO A 414 2.67 14.72 28.00
N LEU A 415 2.42 14.01 26.89
CA LEU A 415 1.71 12.72 26.87
C LEU A 415 2.53 11.58 27.53
N LEU A 416 3.46 11.94 28.43
CA LEU A 416 4.44 11.03 29.03
C LEU A 416 4.26 10.89 30.55
N GLU A 417 3.00 10.87 31.02
CA GLU A 417 2.71 10.30 32.34
C GLU A 417 1.63 9.23 32.20
N ARG A 418 2.05 8.04 31.74
CA ARG A 418 1.48 6.74 32.14
C ARG A 418 2.44 5.61 31.76
#